data_0cdf580f63135fd7dba5738a2e83e59b
#
_entry.id   0cdf580f63135fd7dba5738a2e83e59b
#
_cell.length_a   1.000
_cell.length_b   1.000
_cell.length_c   1.000
_cell.angle_alpha   90.00
_cell.angle_beta   90.00
_cell.angle_gamma   90.00
#
_symmetry.space_group_name_H-M   'P 1'
#
loop_
_entity.id
_entity.type
_entity.pdbx_description
1 polymer ?
#
loop_
_entity_poly.entity_id
_entity_poly.type
_entity_poly.pdbx_seq_one_letter_code
_entity_poly.pdbx_strand_id
1 'polypeptide(L)'
;MSKGRFGVHGGQYMPETLMNAVIELEEAYNHYKNDPEFNAELTELLNNYAGRPSRLYFAEHMTRDLGGAKIYLKREDLNHTGAHKINNVLGQALLAKKMGKTRLIAETGAPVSTV
;
A
#
# COMPACT_ATOMS: atom_id res chain seq x y z
N MET A 1 15.32 16.77 -0.63
CA MET A 1 14.75 16.47 0.68
C MET A 1 15.74 15.59 1.44
N SER A 2 16.02 15.88 2.72
CA SER A 2 16.91 15.06 3.52
C SER A 2 16.29 13.70 3.83
N LYS A 3 17.13 12.68 4.00
CA LYS A 3 16.73 11.28 4.19
C LYS A 3 15.74 11.08 5.34
N GLY A 4 14.54 10.63 5.03
CA GLY A 4 13.50 10.35 6.01
C GLY A 4 13.02 11.53 6.81
N ARG A 5 13.21 12.76 6.33
CA ARG A 5 12.81 13.96 7.06
C ARG A 5 11.73 14.76 6.35
N PHE A 6 10.86 15.33 7.16
CA PHE A 6 9.77 16.21 6.76
C PHE A 6 9.91 17.50 7.57
N GLY A 7 10.72 18.44 7.08
CA GLY A 7 11.12 19.61 7.84
C GLY A 7 11.97 19.22 9.06
N VAL A 8 11.51 19.60 10.26
CA VAL A 8 12.18 19.27 11.53
C VAL A 8 11.82 17.89 12.06
N HIS A 9 10.86 17.23 11.43
CA HIS A 9 10.34 15.93 11.87
C HIS A 9 10.95 14.78 11.08
N GLY A 10 10.96 13.60 11.69
CA GLY A 10 11.42 12.38 11.05
C GLY A 10 12.91 12.10 11.24
N GLY A 11 13.46 11.29 10.36
CA GLY A 11 14.82 10.78 10.39
C GLY A 11 14.85 9.27 10.13
N GLN A 12 16.04 8.69 10.13
CA GLN A 12 16.23 7.24 9.98
C GLN A 12 16.79 6.67 11.28
N TYR A 13 15.94 6.03 12.06
CA TYR A 13 16.27 5.45 13.36
C TYR A 13 16.10 3.93 13.30
N MET A 14 17.04 3.28 12.63
CA MET A 14 17.02 1.83 12.43
C MET A 14 18.28 1.20 13.07
N PRO A 15 18.21 -0.07 13.51
CA PRO A 15 19.41 -0.79 13.92
C PRO A 15 20.47 -0.75 12.81
N GLU A 16 21.72 -0.57 13.20
CA GLU A 16 22.82 -0.42 12.25
C GLU A 16 22.98 -1.63 11.32
N THR A 17 22.63 -2.82 11.82
CA THR A 17 22.64 -4.05 11.03
C THR A 17 21.64 -4.03 9.85
N LEU A 18 20.60 -3.20 9.92
CA LEU A 18 19.59 -3.05 8.88
C LEU A 18 19.82 -1.81 8.02
N MET A 19 20.72 -0.94 8.38
CA MET A 19 20.88 0.36 7.73
C MET A 19 21.25 0.24 6.27
N ASN A 20 22.12 -0.70 5.88
CA ASN A 20 22.46 -0.90 4.49
C ASN A 20 21.26 -1.33 3.63
N ALA A 21 20.41 -2.19 4.17
CA ALA A 21 19.18 -2.60 3.49
C ALA A 21 18.19 -1.43 3.34
N VAL A 22 18.09 -0.57 4.34
CA VAL A 22 17.23 0.63 4.30
C VAL A 22 17.75 1.62 3.27
N ILE A 23 19.06 1.83 3.17
CA ILE A 23 19.66 2.71 2.17
C ILE A 23 19.43 2.16 0.76
N GLU A 24 19.62 0.87 0.55
CA GLU A 24 19.32 0.22 -0.73
C GLU A 24 17.86 0.42 -1.14
N LEU A 25 16.95 0.26 -0.19
CA LEU A 25 15.52 0.48 -0.41
C LEU A 25 15.22 1.93 -0.78
N GLU A 26 15.81 2.88 -0.09
CA GLU A 26 15.61 4.31 -0.37
C GLU A 26 16.10 4.68 -1.77
N GLU A 27 17.26 4.19 -2.17
CA GLU A 27 17.80 4.41 -3.51
C GLU A 27 16.89 3.82 -4.59
N ALA A 28 16.43 2.59 -4.40
CA ALA A 28 15.49 1.94 -5.30
C ALA A 28 14.16 2.69 -5.39
N TYR A 29 13.62 3.12 -4.27
CA TYR A 29 12.39 3.91 -4.23
C TYR A 29 12.54 5.23 -4.99
N ASN A 30 13.62 5.95 -4.77
CA ASN A 30 13.88 7.20 -5.46
C ASN A 30 14.06 7.03 -6.97
N HIS A 31 14.60 5.88 -7.39
CA HIS A 31 14.74 5.54 -8.81
C HIS A 31 13.38 5.20 -9.45
N TYR A 32 12.58 4.36 -8.80
CA TYR A 32 11.36 3.83 -9.39
C TYR A 32 10.11 4.68 -9.17
N LYS A 33 10.06 5.55 -8.17
CA LYS A 33 8.86 6.35 -7.86
C LYS A 33 8.35 7.19 -9.04
N ASN A 34 9.25 7.63 -9.92
CA ASN A 34 8.93 8.43 -11.10
C ASN A 34 9.15 7.66 -12.42
N ASP A 35 9.46 6.37 -12.35
CA ASP A 35 9.65 5.54 -13.52
C ASP A 35 8.29 5.23 -14.16
N PRO A 36 8.07 5.63 -15.43
CA PRO A 36 6.79 5.40 -16.10
C PRO A 36 6.43 3.91 -16.23
N GLU A 37 7.40 3.05 -16.47
CA GLU A 37 7.17 1.60 -16.58
C GLU A 37 6.74 0.99 -15.27
N PHE A 38 7.41 1.35 -14.16
CA PHE A 38 7.03 0.91 -12.83
C PHE A 38 5.61 1.36 -12.47
N ASN A 39 5.30 2.62 -12.71
CA ASN A 39 3.99 3.18 -12.40
C ASN A 39 2.89 2.56 -13.27
N ALA A 40 3.16 2.26 -14.53
CA ALA A 40 2.20 1.58 -15.41
C ALA A 40 1.92 0.16 -14.92
N GLU A 41 2.94 -0.60 -14.54
CA GLU A 41 2.80 -1.94 -14.00
C GLU A 41 2.03 -1.95 -12.68
N LEU A 42 2.35 -1.01 -11.78
CA LEU A 42 1.63 -0.85 -10.51
C LEU A 42 0.16 -0.49 -10.74
N THR A 43 -0.11 0.42 -11.66
CA THR A 43 -1.49 0.81 -12.01
C THR A 43 -2.27 -0.37 -12.55
N GLU A 44 -1.69 -1.18 -13.42
CA GLU A 44 -2.33 -2.39 -13.92
C GLU A 44 -2.67 -3.37 -12.79
N LEU A 45 -1.74 -3.60 -11.88
CA LEU A 45 -1.96 -4.46 -10.72
C LEU A 45 -3.07 -3.93 -9.80
N LEU A 46 -3.10 -2.62 -9.55
CA LEU A 46 -4.14 -2.01 -8.73
C LEU A 46 -5.51 -2.14 -9.38
N ASN A 47 -5.62 -1.94 -10.69
CA ASN A 47 -6.89 -2.00 -11.40
C ASN A 47 -7.39 -3.44 -11.61
N ASN A 48 -6.52 -4.36 -11.98
CA ASN A 48 -6.91 -5.68 -12.45
C ASN A 48 -6.73 -6.78 -11.39
N TYR A 49 -5.81 -6.62 -10.46
CA TYR A 49 -5.57 -7.58 -9.40
C TYR A 49 -6.21 -7.16 -8.07
N ALA A 50 -6.00 -5.93 -7.65
CA ALA A 50 -6.55 -5.43 -6.39
C ALA A 50 -8.04 -5.08 -6.48
N GLY A 51 -8.55 -4.73 -7.67
CA GLY A 51 -9.95 -4.34 -7.87
C GLY A 51 -10.21 -2.85 -7.65
N ARG A 52 -9.21 -2.00 -7.90
CA ARG A 52 -9.35 -0.55 -7.81
C ARG A 52 -9.99 0.06 -9.06
N PRO A 53 -10.70 1.17 -8.93
CA PRO A 53 -11.14 1.81 -7.69
C PRO A 53 -12.24 1.01 -6.99
N SER A 54 -12.19 0.96 -5.66
CA SER A 54 -13.23 0.31 -4.88
C SER A 54 -14.53 1.10 -4.95
N ARG A 55 -15.66 0.39 -4.94
CA ARG A 55 -16.98 0.99 -5.15
C ARG A 55 -17.48 1.72 -3.92
N LEU A 56 -18.34 2.70 -4.18
CA LEU A 56 -19.10 3.41 -3.17
C LEU A 56 -20.52 2.85 -3.16
N TYR A 57 -20.97 2.35 -2.02
CA TYR A 57 -22.30 1.76 -1.85
C TYR A 57 -23.15 2.67 -0.98
N PHE A 58 -24.35 3.02 -1.47
CA PHE A 58 -25.32 3.78 -0.70
C PHE A 58 -26.06 2.85 0.27
N ALA A 59 -25.85 3.06 1.57
CA ALA A 59 -26.49 2.29 2.62
C ALA A 59 -27.88 2.88 2.92
N GLU A 60 -28.88 2.53 2.10
CA GLU A 60 -30.22 3.12 2.14
C GLU A 60 -30.91 2.86 3.47
N HIS A 61 -30.92 1.61 3.92
CA HIS A 61 -31.59 1.23 5.17
C HIS A 61 -30.97 1.93 6.39
N MET A 62 -29.66 1.94 6.48
CA MET A 62 -28.93 2.60 7.55
C MET A 62 -29.16 4.11 7.53
N THR A 63 -29.14 4.72 6.35
CA THR A 63 -29.44 6.15 6.17
C THR A 63 -30.83 6.50 6.68
N ARG A 64 -31.84 5.71 6.35
CA ARG A 64 -33.21 5.91 6.76
C ARG A 64 -33.38 5.68 8.27
N ASP A 65 -32.83 4.60 8.79
CA ASP A 65 -32.99 4.22 10.19
C ASP A 65 -32.37 5.22 11.17
N LEU A 66 -31.23 5.82 10.77
CA LEU A 66 -30.55 6.81 11.59
C LEU A 66 -31.09 8.24 11.41
N GLY A 67 -31.86 8.50 10.34
CA GLY A 67 -32.58 9.76 10.15
C GLY A 67 -31.72 11.01 9.99
N GLY A 68 -30.42 10.86 9.71
CA GLY A 68 -29.49 11.97 9.58
C GLY A 68 -28.89 12.09 8.19
N ALA A 69 -27.57 12.12 8.10
CA ALA A 69 -26.85 12.24 6.83
C ALA A 69 -27.01 11.00 5.96
N LYS A 70 -26.82 11.16 4.65
CA LYS A 70 -26.70 10.03 3.71
C LYS A 70 -25.43 9.27 3.97
N ILE A 71 -25.53 7.97 4.19
CA ILE A 71 -24.40 7.10 4.53
C ILE A 71 -23.98 6.31 3.31
N TYR A 72 -22.73 6.44 2.96
CA TYR A 72 -22.08 5.69 1.88
C TYR A 72 -20.94 4.86 2.44
N LEU A 73 -20.81 3.65 1.98
CA LEU A 73 -19.73 2.74 2.35
C LEU A 73 -18.70 2.67 1.23
N LYS A 74 -17.48 3.04 1.51
CA LYS A 74 -16.35 2.80 0.59
C LYS A 74 -15.95 1.33 0.76
N ARG A 75 -16.30 0.51 -0.24
CA ARG A 75 -16.26 -0.95 -0.14
C ARG A 75 -14.84 -1.50 -0.31
N GLU A 76 -13.96 -1.23 0.64
CA GLU A 76 -12.60 -1.77 0.65
C GLU A 76 -12.55 -3.28 0.92
N ASP A 77 -13.62 -3.83 1.47
CA ASP A 77 -13.81 -5.28 1.65
C ASP A 77 -13.92 -6.06 0.34
N LEU A 78 -14.25 -5.38 -0.76
CA LEU A 78 -14.34 -5.99 -2.10
C LEU A 78 -12.99 -6.05 -2.83
N ASN A 79 -11.94 -5.43 -2.28
CA ASN A 79 -10.61 -5.55 -2.82
C ASN A 79 -10.06 -6.96 -2.65
N HIS A 80 -9.10 -7.34 -3.48
CA HIS A 80 -8.35 -8.56 -3.26
C HIS A 80 -7.72 -8.53 -1.86
N THR A 81 -7.75 -9.62 -1.13
CA THR A 81 -7.41 -9.77 0.30
C THR A 81 -8.42 -9.13 1.28
N GLY A 82 -9.49 -8.51 0.80
CA GLY A 82 -10.59 -8.01 1.62
C GLY A 82 -10.33 -6.72 2.40
N ALA A 83 -9.26 -5.98 2.09
CA ALA A 83 -8.93 -4.75 2.77
C ALA A 83 -8.08 -3.80 1.92
N HIS A 84 -7.86 -2.59 2.42
CA HIS A 84 -7.08 -1.55 1.74
C HIS A 84 -5.57 -1.86 1.67
N LYS A 85 -5.06 -2.74 2.51
CA LYS A 85 -3.62 -3.03 2.61
C LYS A 85 -3.02 -3.65 1.35
N ILE A 86 -3.85 -4.18 0.44
CA ILE A 86 -3.38 -4.70 -0.85
C ILE A 86 -2.61 -3.63 -1.65
N ASN A 87 -2.93 -2.36 -1.51
CA ASN A 87 -2.21 -1.28 -2.18
C ASN A 87 -0.74 -1.25 -1.76
N ASN A 88 -0.51 -1.30 -0.45
CA ASN A 88 0.83 -1.30 0.13
C ASN A 88 1.59 -2.58 -0.24
N VAL A 89 0.92 -3.72 -0.17
CA VAL A 89 1.50 -5.02 -0.52
C VAL A 89 1.98 -5.03 -1.98
N LEU A 90 1.15 -4.60 -2.91
CA LEU A 90 1.51 -4.56 -4.34
C LEU A 90 2.67 -3.61 -4.61
N GLY A 91 2.65 -2.42 -4.04
CA GLY A 91 3.72 -1.45 -4.20
C GLY A 91 5.05 -1.96 -3.67
N GLN A 92 5.06 -2.51 -2.47
CA GLN A 92 6.28 -3.05 -1.86
C GLN A 92 6.79 -4.30 -2.57
N ALA A 93 5.89 -5.22 -2.95
CA ALA A 93 6.28 -6.43 -3.66
C ALA A 93 6.87 -6.13 -5.04
N LEU A 94 6.26 -5.20 -5.77
CA LEU A 94 6.78 -4.79 -7.09
C LEU A 94 8.15 -4.11 -6.95
N LEU A 95 8.31 -3.23 -5.97
CA LEU A 95 9.60 -2.58 -5.72
C LEU A 95 10.66 -3.60 -5.35
N ALA A 96 10.37 -4.54 -4.46
CA ALA A 96 11.30 -5.59 -4.06
C ALA A 96 11.70 -6.47 -5.26
N LYS A 97 10.75 -6.79 -6.13
CA LYS A 97 11.02 -7.54 -7.37
C LYS A 97 11.99 -6.77 -8.28
N LYS A 98 11.76 -5.47 -8.46
CA LYS A 98 12.66 -4.62 -9.26
C LYS A 98 14.05 -4.49 -8.64
N MET A 99 14.17 -4.59 -7.32
CA MET A 99 15.46 -4.65 -6.62
C MET A 99 16.17 -6.00 -6.74
N GLY A 100 15.58 -6.98 -7.43
CA GLY A 100 16.15 -8.32 -7.59
C GLY A 100 15.95 -9.25 -6.41
N LYS A 101 15.06 -8.91 -5.48
CA LYS A 101 14.77 -9.79 -4.34
C LYS A 101 13.89 -10.95 -4.79
N THR A 102 14.23 -12.15 -4.32
CA THR A 102 13.55 -13.40 -4.70
C THR A 102 12.71 -14.00 -3.58
N ARG A 103 12.86 -13.48 -2.36
CA ARG A 103 12.12 -13.92 -1.20
C ARG A 103 11.56 -12.72 -0.44
N LEU A 104 10.26 -12.75 -0.20
CA LEU A 104 9.57 -11.73 0.59
C LEU A 104 9.04 -12.36 1.87
N ILE A 105 9.12 -11.61 2.97
CA ILE A 105 8.58 -12.00 4.26
C ILE A 105 7.58 -10.93 4.66
N ALA A 106 6.37 -11.36 5.02
CA ALA A 106 5.34 -10.47 5.51
C ALA A 106 5.15 -10.65 7.01
N GLU A 107 4.91 -9.53 7.69
CA GLU A 107 4.50 -9.51 9.08
C GLU A 107 3.07 -8.96 9.15
N THR A 108 2.25 -9.52 10.02
CA THR A 108 0.88 -9.05 10.22
C THR A 108 0.48 -9.22 11.68
N GLY A 109 -0.21 -8.21 12.21
CA GLY A 109 -0.84 -8.27 13.52
C GLY A 109 -2.21 -8.94 13.52
N ALA A 110 -2.77 -9.26 12.34
CA ALA A 110 -4.06 -9.92 12.20
C ALA A 110 -3.91 -11.45 12.23
N PRO A 111 -4.88 -12.19 12.79
CA PRO A 111 -4.85 -13.65 12.68
C PRO A 111 -5.11 -14.03 11.23
N VAL A 112 -4.15 -14.73 10.66
CA VAL A 112 -4.18 -15.40 9.35
C VAL A 112 -4.65 -14.53 8.18
N SER A 113 -3.72 -13.96 7.48
CA SER A 113 -3.90 -13.77 6.05
C SER A 113 -2.93 -14.70 5.34
N THR A 114 -3.45 -15.68 4.68
CA THR A 114 -2.71 -16.42 3.68
C THR A 114 -2.42 -15.47 2.52
N VAL A 115 -1.20 -15.10 2.37
CA VAL A 115 -0.74 -14.39 1.19
C VAL A 115 -0.31 -15.42 0.16
#